data_030c40b93f60e409d6a909a41fb07c8b
#
_entry.id   030c40b93f60e409d6a909a41fb07c8b
#
_cell.length_a   1.000
_cell.length_b   1.000
_cell.length_c   1.000
_cell.angle_alpha   90.00
_cell.angle_beta   90.00
_cell.angle_gamma   90.00
#
_symmetry.space_group_name_H-M   'P 1'
#
loop_
_entity.id
_entity.type
_entity.pdbx_description
1 polymer ?
#
loop_
_entity_poly.entity_id
_entity_poly.type
_entity_poly.pdbx_seq_one_letter_code
_entity_poly.pdbx_strand_id
1 'polypeptide(L)'
;SVSSSFHEAARAGGQSHELVGRPGLNPLRFQTRYHVDQAHYEMAQELVRVTKVNAEKEFSIKNGYSNPFEEGTLPFGSAGTFCLDDKNWIESVPNAEDMKRITDEIKEARKQADVVFVSFHGHECDEEDTTVPARFLETFSRACIDAGAHAVLGHGPHELRGIEIYN
;
A
#
# COMPACT_ATOMS: atom_id res chain seq x y z
N SER A 1 10.45 8.75 8.54
CA SER A 1 9.96 8.96 7.19
C SER A 1 9.36 7.68 6.63
N VAL A 2 8.18 7.78 6.05
CA VAL A 2 7.45 6.69 5.40
C VAL A 2 7.54 6.87 3.88
N SER A 3 7.60 5.79 3.10
CA SER A 3 7.58 5.87 1.64
C SER A 3 6.84 4.69 1.01
N SER A 4 6.03 4.98 -0.02
CA SER A 4 5.46 3.98 -0.93
C SER A 4 6.39 3.67 -2.11
N SER A 5 7.23 4.66 -2.50
CA SER A 5 8.23 4.53 -3.56
C SER A 5 9.62 4.34 -2.96
N PHE A 6 10.10 3.12 -2.89
CA PHE A 6 11.39 2.82 -2.26
C PHE A 6 12.08 1.61 -2.90
N HIS A 7 13.39 1.56 -2.76
CA HIS A 7 14.18 0.37 -3.05
C HIS A 7 14.38 -0.41 -1.75
N GLU A 8 14.27 -1.73 -1.77
CA GLU A 8 14.39 -2.58 -0.57
C GLU A 8 15.69 -2.33 0.23
N ALA A 9 16.79 -1.99 -0.44
CA ALA A 9 18.04 -1.63 0.22
C ALA A 9 17.97 -0.36 1.08
N ALA A 10 17.00 0.53 0.84
CA ALA A 10 16.78 1.75 1.62
C ALA A 10 15.91 1.54 2.87
N ARG A 11 15.30 0.37 3.02
CA ARG A 11 14.46 0.02 4.16
C ARG A 11 15.25 0.00 5.47
N ALA A 12 14.63 0.45 6.54
CA ALA A 12 15.19 0.28 7.88
C ALA A 12 15.36 -1.22 8.21
N GLY A 13 16.48 -1.57 8.78
CA GLY A 13 16.75 -2.91 9.28
C GLY A 13 16.42 -3.00 10.76
N GLY A 14 15.58 -3.96 11.15
CA GLY A 14 15.28 -4.21 12.55
C GLY A 14 16.53 -4.62 13.33
N GLN A 15 16.58 -4.22 14.59
CA GLN A 15 17.61 -4.71 15.52
C GLN A 15 17.25 -6.14 15.97
N SER A 16 18.24 -6.99 16.02
CA SER A 16 18.14 -8.32 16.63
C SER A 16 19.19 -8.50 17.71
N HIS A 17 19.21 -9.67 18.33
CA HIS A 17 20.24 -10.03 19.32
C HIS A 17 21.67 -10.00 18.71
N GLU A 18 21.79 -10.30 17.42
CA GLU A 18 23.08 -10.45 16.72
C GLU A 18 23.40 -9.25 15.79
N LEU A 19 22.40 -8.45 15.44
CA LEU A 19 22.55 -7.38 14.45
C LEU A 19 22.08 -6.04 15.01
N VAL A 20 22.90 -5.03 14.83
CA VAL A 20 22.54 -3.64 15.11
C VAL A 20 21.51 -3.17 14.08
N GLY A 21 20.45 -2.51 14.54
CA GLY A 21 19.44 -1.92 13.66
C GLY A 21 20.06 -0.90 12.70
N ARG A 22 19.60 -0.89 11.46
CA ARG A 22 20.05 0.05 10.44
C ARG A 22 18.98 1.13 10.22
N PRO A 23 19.33 2.42 10.32
CA PRO A 23 18.42 3.50 9.93
C PRO A 23 18.00 3.37 8.46
N GLY A 24 16.76 3.77 8.14
CA GLY A 24 16.28 3.71 6.79
C GLY A 24 14.82 4.15 6.69
N LEU A 25 14.22 3.87 5.54
CA LEU A 25 12.81 4.18 5.27
C LEU A 25 11.90 3.16 5.95
N ASN A 26 10.73 3.64 6.36
CA ASN A 26 9.61 2.80 6.82
C ASN A 26 8.68 2.60 5.61
N PRO A 27 8.61 1.41 5.02
CA PRO A 27 7.83 1.19 3.81
C PRO A 27 6.33 1.23 4.10
N LEU A 28 5.57 1.78 3.15
CA LEU A 28 4.12 1.66 3.06
C LEU A 28 3.80 1.01 1.72
N ARG A 29 3.69 -0.29 1.69
CA ARG A 29 3.26 -1.04 0.52
C ARG A 29 1.75 -0.90 0.32
N PHE A 30 1.32 -1.02 -0.90
CA PHE A 30 -0.10 -1.08 -1.26
C PHE A 30 -0.30 -2.05 -2.42
N GLN A 31 -1.53 -2.43 -2.67
CA GLN A 31 -1.93 -3.19 -3.85
C GLN A 31 -3.06 -2.46 -4.58
N THR A 32 -3.06 -2.59 -5.91
CA THR A 32 -4.13 -2.08 -6.75
C THR A 32 -5.15 -3.19 -6.99
N ARG A 33 -6.42 -2.86 -6.81
CA ARG A 33 -7.57 -3.70 -7.14
C ARG A 33 -8.36 -3.03 -8.26
N TYR A 34 -8.62 -3.79 -9.31
CA TYR A 34 -9.43 -3.39 -10.44
C TYR A 34 -10.82 -4.01 -10.29
N HIS A 35 -11.78 -3.24 -9.85
CA HIS A 35 -13.17 -3.66 -9.80
C HIS A 35 -13.74 -3.57 -11.19
N VAL A 36 -14.31 -4.67 -11.68
CA VAL A 36 -14.79 -4.78 -13.05
C VAL A 36 -16.10 -5.55 -13.10
N ASP A 37 -16.94 -5.21 -14.06
CA ASP A 37 -18.17 -5.93 -14.32
C ASP A 37 -17.93 -7.37 -14.82
N GLN A 38 -18.98 -8.17 -14.89
CA GLN A 38 -18.92 -9.58 -15.24
C GLN A 38 -18.21 -9.84 -16.58
N ALA A 39 -18.49 -9.02 -17.60
CA ALA A 39 -17.91 -9.22 -18.93
C ALA A 39 -16.40 -9.01 -18.95
N HIS A 40 -15.93 -7.94 -18.27
CA HIS A 40 -14.51 -7.65 -18.16
C HIS A 40 -13.80 -8.62 -17.22
N TYR A 41 -14.48 -9.12 -16.18
CA TYR A 41 -13.91 -10.14 -15.30
C TYR A 41 -13.65 -11.46 -16.04
N GLU A 42 -14.60 -11.89 -16.89
CA GLU A 42 -14.42 -13.07 -17.75
C GLU A 42 -13.27 -12.90 -18.75
N MET A 43 -13.13 -11.71 -19.34
CA MET A 43 -11.97 -11.40 -20.20
C MET A 43 -10.66 -11.46 -19.42
N ALA A 44 -10.61 -10.95 -18.20
CA ALA A 44 -9.43 -11.02 -17.34
C ALA A 44 -9.08 -12.48 -16.98
N GLN A 45 -10.08 -13.32 -16.69
CA GLN A 45 -9.88 -14.74 -16.44
C GLN A 45 -9.25 -15.46 -17.65
N GLU A 46 -9.73 -15.16 -18.86
CA GLU A 46 -9.16 -15.72 -20.08
C GLU A 46 -7.71 -15.25 -20.29
N LEU A 47 -7.41 -13.98 -20.05
CA LEU A 47 -6.03 -13.48 -20.13
C LEU A 47 -5.11 -14.19 -19.12
N VAL A 48 -5.51 -14.35 -17.88
CA VAL A 48 -4.75 -15.09 -16.87
C VAL A 48 -4.50 -16.51 -17.31
N ARG A 49 -5.53 -17.18 -17.84
CA ARG A 49 -5.46 -18.56 -18.31
C ARG A 49 -4.46 -18.75 -19.46
N VAL A 50 -4.51 -17.89 -20.48
CA VAL A 50 -3.67 -18.04 -21.69
C VAL A 50 -2.24 -17.56 -21.47
N THR A 51 -2.04 -16.53 -20.66
CA THR A 51 -0.71 -15.98 -20.38
C THR A 51 0.03 -16.75 -19.28
N LYS A 52 -0.69 -17.49 -18.43
CA LYS A 52 -0.16 -18.15 -17.23
C LYS A 52 0.62 -17.21 -16.32
N VAL A 53 0.19 -15.96 -16.25
CA VAL A 53 0.88 -14.86 -15.54
C VAL A 53 1.09 -15.16 -14.04
N ASN A 54 0.27 -16.03 -13.45
CA ASN A 54 0.35 -16.42 -12.04
C ASN A 54 1.12 -17.74 -11.79
N ALA A 55 1.68 -18.39 -12.81
CA ALA A 55 2.24 -19.76 -12.71
C ALA A 55 3.31 -19.89 -11.62
N GLU A 56 4.19 -18.91 -11.47
CA GLU A 56 5.24 -18.93 -10.42
C GLU A 56 4.63 -18.87 -9.02
N LYS A 57 3.64 -18.00 -8.81
CA LYS A 57 2.96 -17.87 -7.54
C LYS A 57 2.12 -19.11 -7.22
N GLU A 58 1.43 -19.65 -8.20
CA GLU A 58 0.66 -20.91 -8.08
C GLU A 58 1.58 -22.09 -7.70
N PHE A 59 2.74 -22.16 -8.33
CA PHE A 59 3.77 -23.15 -7.96
C PHE A 59 4.22 -22.96 -6.50
N SER A 60 4.48 -21.75 -6.08
CA SER A 60 4.89 -21.43 -4.71
C SER A 60 3.80 -21.79 -3.68
N ILE A 61 2.54 -21.52 -4.00
CA ILE A 61 1.38 -21.88 -3.17
C ILE A 61 1.28 -23.42 -3.07
N LYS A 62 1.34 -24.12 -4.20
CA LYS A 62 1.24 -25.58 -4.26
C LYS A 62 2.31 -26.28 -3.42
N ASN A 63 3.50 -25.70 -3.30
CA ASN A 63 4.62 -26.24 -2.55
C ASN A 63 4.72 -25.70 -1.11
N GLY A 64 3.75 -24.90 -0.66
CA GLY A 64 3.72 -24.36 0.70
C GLY A 64 4.67 -23.20 0.97
N TYR A 65 5.24 -22.57 -0.07
CA TYR A 65 6.16 -21.44 0.05
C TYR A 65 5.44 -20.08 0.08
N SER A 66 4.15 -20.06 -0.20
CA SER A 66 3.33 -18.85 -0.24
C SER A 66 1.92 -19.12 0.23
N ASN A 67 1.27 -18.08 0.78
CA ASN A 67 -0.14 -18.13 1.09
C ASN A 67 -1.00 -18.22 -0.18
N PRO A 68 -2.17 -18.88 -0.13
CA PRO A 68 -3.16 -18.86 -1.20
C PRO A 68 -3.53 -17.43 -1.61
N PHE A 69 -4.06 -17.31 -2.82
CA PHE A 69 -4.70 -16.06 -3.24
C PHE A 69 -5.91 -15.74 -2.36
N GLU A 70 -6.23 -14.47 -2.24
CA GLU A 70 -7.43 -14.01 -1.54
C GLU A 70 -8.67 -14.54 -2.26
N GLU A 71 -9.61 -15.10 -1.50
CA GLU A 71 -10.83 -15.69 -2.04
C GLU A 71 -11.67 -14.62 -2.75
N GLY A 72 -12.28 -14.98 -3.88
CA GLY A 72 -13.10 -14.06 -4.68
C GLY A 72 -12.31 -13.06 -5.52
N THR A 73 -10.98 -13.17 -5.57
CA THR A 73 -10.12 -12.29 -6.37
C THR A 73 -9.41 -13.03 -7.50
N LEU A 74 -9.00 -12.29 -8.52
CA LEU A 74 -8.25 -12.79 -9.67
C LEU A 74 -6.95 -11.99 -9.82
N PRO A 75 -5.83 -12.44 -9.24
CA PRO A 75 -4.54 -11.77 -9.41
C PRO A 75 -4.06 -11.79 -10.87
N PHE A 76 -3.37 -10.71 -11.27
CA PHE A 76 -2.74 -10.58 -12.57
C PHE A 76 -1.23 -10.29 -12.40
N GLY A 77 -0.50 -11.29 -12.01
CA GLY A 77 0.93 -11.18 -11.70
C GLY A 77 1.20 -10.16 -10.59
N SER A 78 2.12 -9.23 -10.86
CA SER A 78 2.44 -8.08 -9.98
C SER A 78 1.68 -6.80 -10.34
N ALA A 79 0.88 -6.81 -11.40
CA ALA A 79 0.20 -5.61 -11.89
C ALA A 79 -1.02 -5.22 -11.05
N GLY A 80 -1.60 -6.18 -10.31
CA GLY A 80 -2.76 -5.95 -9.46
C GLY A 80 -3.69 -7.14 -9.40
N THR A 81 -4.90 -6.89 -8.94
CA THR A 81 -5.90 -7.94 -8.71
C THR A 81 -7.25 -7.48 -9.25
N PHE A 82 -7.89 -8.30 -10.05
CA PHE A 82 -9.26 -8.06 -10.49
C PHE A 82 -10.26 -8.55 -9.45
N CYS A 83 -11.29 -7.76 -9.21
CA CYS A 83 -12.42 -8.06 -8.34
C CYS A 83 -13.70 -7.90 -9.14
N LEU A 84 -14.63 -8.84 -8.99
CA LEU A 84 -15.96 -8.72 -9.62
C LEU A 84 -16.77 -7.67 -8.88
N ASP A 85 -17.39 -6.74 -9.61
CA ASP A 85 -18.22 -5.67 -9.08
C ASP A 85 -19.33 -5.32 -10.10
N ASP A 86 -20.29 -4.51 -9.70
CA ASP A 86 -21.32 -3.96 -10.59
C ASP A 86 -20.83 -2.76 -11.40
N LYS A 87 -19.69 -2.18 -11.03
CA LYS A 87 -19.09 -0.99 -11.64
C LYS A 87 -17.59 -1.17 -11.86
N ASN A 88 -17.11 -0.49 -12.91
CA ASN A 88 -15.67 -0.44 -13.20
C ASN A 88 -15.03 0.72 -12.44
N TRP A 89 -14.08 0.42 -11.56
CA TRP A 89 -13.30 1.41 -10.80
C TRP A 89 -12.01 0.82 -10.24
N ILE A 90 -11.10 1.69 -9.80
CA ILE A 90 -9.81 1.29 -9.26
C ILE A 90 -9.78 1.57 -7.75
N GLU A 91 -9.30 0.60 -7.00
CA GLU A 91 -9.05 0.72 -5.57
C GLU A 91 -7.55 0.54 -5.30
N SER A 92 -7.00 1.37 -4.45
CA SER A 92 -5.67 1.14 -3.86
C SER A 92 -5.81 0.84 -2.37
N VAL A 93 -5.26 -0.30 -1.93
CA VAL A 93 -5.40 -0.79 -0.56
C VAL A 93 -4.03 -0.84 0.10
N PRO A 94 -3.82 -0.10 1.22
CA PRO A 94 -2.55 -0.13 1.92
C PRO A 94 -2.33 -1.48 2.60
N ASN A 95 -1.07 -1.91 2.70
CA ASN A 95 -0.72 -3.16 3.37
C ASN A 95 -1.00 -3.06 4.87
N ALA A 96 -1.79 -3.99 5.40
CA ALA A 96 -2.25 -3.96 6.79
C ALA A 96 -1.10 -4.09 7.82
N GLU A 97 -0.06 -4.86 7.53
CA GLU A 97 1.10 -5.00 8.42
C GLU A 97 1.93 -3.71 8.46
N ASP A 98 2.10 -3.05 7.31
CA ASP A 98 2.79 -1.77 7.23
C ASP A 98 2.00 -0.68 7.96
N MET A 99 0.68 -0.63 7.75
CA MET A 99 -0.22 0.27 8.47
C MET A 99 -0.12 0.09 9.98
N LYS A 100 -0.21 -1.17 10.44
CA LYS A 100 -0.10 -1.48 11.87
C LYS A 100 1.25 -1.03 12.43
N ARG A 101 2.35 -1.38 11.77
CA ARG A 101 3.70 -1.01 12.22
C ARG A 101 3.83 0.50 12.34
N ILE A 102 3.42 1.27 11.31
CA ILE A 102 3.56 2.72 11.30
C ILE A 102 2.68 3.37 12.38
N THR A 103 1.43 2.94 12.52
CA THR A 103 0.53 3.49 13.55
C THR A 103 1.00 3.17 14.96
N ASP A 104 1.58 2.00 15.21
CA ASP A 104 2.16 1.65 16.49
C ASP A 104 3.39 2.51 16.82
N GLU A 105 4.25 2.80 15.85
CA GLU A 105 5.37 3.73 16.00
C GLU A 105 4.92 5.17 16.31
N ILE A 106 3.82 5.63 15.68
CA ILE A 106 3.24 6.94 15.98
C ILE A 106 2.74 7.00 17.44
N LYS A 107 2.00 5.98 17.89
CA LYS A 107 1.53 5.88 19.28
C LYS A 107 2.70 5.89 20.28
N GLU A 108 3.80 5.23 19.94
CA GLU A 108 4.99 5.24 20.79
C GLU A 108 5.69 6.61 20.79
N ALA A 109 5.81 7.24 19.62
CA ALA A 109 6.35 8.60 19.52
C ALA A 109 5.54 9.63 20.31
N ARG A 110 4.20 9.49 20.36
CA ARG A 110 3.32 10.36 21.16
C ARG A 110 3.59 10.30 22.67
N LYS A 111 4.12 9.22 23.19
CA LYS A 111 4.51 9.13 24.60
C LYS A 111 5.79 9.89 24.92
N GLN A 112 6.57 10.24 23.91
CA GLN A 112 7.93 10.78 24.04
C GLN A 112 8.06 12.22 23.51
N ALA A 113 7.05 12.74 22.79
CA ALA A 113 7.09 14.04 22.17
C ALA A 113 5.75 14.77 22.25
N ASP A 114 5.79 16.08 22.43
CA ASP A 114 4.61 16.95 22.44
C ASP A 114 3.96 17.03 21.06
N VAL A 115 4.78 16.99 20.00
CA VAL A 115 4.33 17.08 18.60
C VAL A 115 4.93 15.96 17.79
N VAL A 116 4.09 15.28 17.00
CA VAL A 116 4.49 14.19 16.07
C VAL A 116 4.05 14.55 14.67
N PHE A 117 4.99 14.62 13.75
CA PHE A 117 4.74 14.76 12.32
C PHE A 117 5.14 13.48 11.58
N VAL A 118 4.30 13.07 10.64
CA VAL A 118 4.60 11.97 9.73
C VAL A 118 5.03 12.56 8.38
N SER A 119 6.27 12.28 7.98
CA SER A 119 6.76 12.62 6.64
C SER A 119 6.51 11.44 5.71
N PHE A 120 5.80 11.65 4.62
CA PHE A 120 5.45 10.64 3.63
C PHE A 120 5.99 11.01 2.25
N HIS A 121 6.71 10.07 1.61
CA HIS A 121 7.16 10.20 0.23
C HIS A 121 6.42 9.21 -0.67
N GLY A 122 5.74 9.73 -1.71
CA GLY A 122 5.04 8.91 -2.69
C GLY A 122 4.56 9.76 -3.87
N HIS A 123 4.39 9.12 -5.02
CA HIS A 123 3.99 9.75 -6.27
C HIS A 123 2.58 9.36 -6.71
N GLU A 124 1.98 8.39 -6.05
CA GLU A 124 0.74 7.76 -6.45
C GLU A 124 -0.41 8.77 -6.45
N CYS A 125 -1.19 8.73 -7.52
CA CYS A 125 -2.37 9.54 -7.72
C CYS A 125 -3.58 8.65 -8.01
N ASP A 126 -4.76 9.22 -7.94
CA ASP A 126 -5.99 8.55 -8.33
C ASP A 126 -6.25 8.85 -9.82
N GLU A 127 -6.45 7.77 -10.59
CA GLU A 127 -6.78 7.82 -12.02
C GLU A 127 -5.81 8.69 -12.88
N GLU A 128 -6.36 9.64 -13.63
CA GLU A 128 -5.60 10.48 -14.57
C GLU A 128 -5.22 11.85 -14.01
N ASP A 129 -5.69 12.19 -12.79
CA ASP A 129 -5.44 13.48 -12.15
C ASP A 129 -4.33 13.37 -11.10
N THR A 130 -3.15 13.86 -11.42
CA THR A 130 -1.99 13.84 -10.50
C THR A 130 -2.18 14.70 -9.26
N THR A 131 -3.13 15.65 -9.28
CA THR A 131 -3.46 16.50 -8.13
C THR A 131 -4.29 15.75 -7.08
N VAL A 132 -4.97 14.67 -7.48
CA VAL A 132 -5.77 13.81 -6.59
C VAL A 132 -4.89 12.68 -6.05
N PRO A 133 -4.68 12.56 -4.74
CA PRO A 133 -3.90 11.47 -4.17
C PRO A 133 -4.62 10.12 -4.34
N ALA A 134 -3.86 9.05 -4.50
CA ALA A 134 -4.41 7.70 -4.50
C ALA A 134 -5.14 7.40 -3.17
N ARG A 135 -6.23 6.64 -3.21
CA ARG A 135 -7.11 6.38 -2.04
C ARG A 135 -6.40 5.79 -0.84
N PHE A 136 -5.38 4.97 -1.03
CA PHE A 136 -4.62 4.42 0.09
C PHE A 136 -3.89 5.52 0.89
N LEU A 137 -3.53 6.66 0.26
CA LEU A 137 -2.89 7.78 0.93
C LEU A 137 -3.86 8.52 1.86
N GLU A 138 -5.11 8.66 1.45
CA GLU A 138 -6.17 9.21 2.31
C GLU A 138 -6.38 8.31 3.53
N THR A 139 -6.55 7.01 3.31
CA THR A 139 -6.68 6.01 4.37
C THR A 139 -5.49 6.02 5.32
N PHE A 140 -4.27 6.06 4.77
CA PHE A 140 -3.04 6.12 5.55
C PHE A 140 -2.95 7.39 6.39
N SER A 141 -3.21 8.56 5.77
CA SER A 141 -3.07 9.86 6.45
C SER A 141 -4.04 9.98 7.61
N ARG A 142 -5.30 9.59 7.42
CA ARG A 142 -6.31 9.59 8.49
C ARG A 142 -5.94 8.63 9.61
N ALA A 143 -5.47 7.43 9.30
CA ALA A 143 -5.01 6.47 10.30
C ALA A 143 -3.79 6.98 11.09
N CYS A 144 -2.91 7.76 10.48
CA CYS A 144 -1.81 8.41 11.19
C CYS A 144 -2.31 9.45 12.20
N ILE A 145 -3.30 10.27 11.82
CA ILE A 145 -3.91 11.26 12.73
C ILE A 145 -4.63 10.54 13.88
N ASP A 146 -5.42 9.51 13.58
CA ASP A 146 -6.11 8.69 14.60
C ASP A 146 -5.13 8.01 15.56
N ALA A 147 -3.93 7.67 15.10
CA ALA A 147 -2.86 7.13 15.93
C ALA A 147 -2.16 8.19 16.80
N GLY A 148 -2.44 9.48 16.59
CA GLY A 148 -1.93 10.58 17.39
C GLY A 148 -0.91 11.48 16.69
N ALA A 149 -0.70 11.35 15.38
CA ALA A 149 0.07 12.34 14.63
C ALA A 149 -0.69 13.68 14.57
N HIS A 150 0.04 14.80 14.59
CA HIS A 150 -0.53 16.14 14.48
C HIS A 150 -0.64 16.61 13.02
N ALA A 151 0.21 16.09 12.15
CA ALA A 151 0.12 16.29 10.72
C ALA A 151 0.82 15.17 9.95
N VAL A 152 0.34 14.92 8.73
CA VAL A 152 1.01 14.14 7.70
C VAL A 152 1.48 15.09 6.62
N LEU A 153 2.78 15.10 6.35
CA LEU A 153 3.43 15.98 5.37
C LEU A 153 3.84 15.14 4.17
N GLY A 154 3.05 15.21 3.10
CA GLY A 154 3.30 14.52 1.84
C GLY A 154 4.32 15.26 0.99
N HIS A 155 5.17 14.52 0.29
CA HIS A 155 6.08 15.03 -0.74
C HIS A 155 6.35 13.94 -1.80
N GLY A 156 6.84 14.33 -2.96
CA GLY A 156 7.12 13.43 -4.08
C GLY A 156 6.35 13.73 -5.37
N PRO A 157 5.05 14.10 -5.35
CA PRO A 157 4.24 14.20 -6.57
C PRO A 157 4.64 15.36 -7.50
N HIS A 158 5.55 16.24 -7.08
CA HIS A 158 5.99 17.44 -7.82
C HIS A 158 4.89 18.47 -8.09
N GLU A 159 3.78 18.34 -7.39
CA GLU A 159 2.60 19.20 -7.48
C GLU A 159 2.04 19.48 -6.10
N LEU A 160 1.33 20.60 -5.95
CA LEU A 160 0.60 20.91 -4.74
C LEU A 160 -0.73 20.14 -4.76
N ARG A 161 -0.95 19.35 -3.72
CA ARG A 161 -2.21 18.64 -3.48
C ARG A 161 -3.04 19.32 -2.41
N GLY A 162 -4.31 18.98 -2.32
CA GLY A 162 -5.24 19.51 -1.34
C GLY A 162 -4.77 19.30 0.09
N ILE A 163 -5.22 20.20 0.97
CA ILE A 163 -5.04 20.12 2.42
C ILE A 163 -6.35 19.66 3.03
N GLU A 164 -6.33 18.59 3.80
CA GLU A 164 -7.47 18.14 4.60
C GLU A 164 -7.25 18.52 6.06
N ILE A 165 -8.28 19.04 6.70
CA ILE A 165 -8.36 19.16 8.15
C ILE A 165 -9.24 18.02 8.64
N TYR A 166 -8.64 17.10 9.38
CA TYR A 166 -9.26 15.85 9.81
C TYR A 166 -9.19 15.76 11.34
N ASN A 167 -10.36 15.72 12.04
CA ASN A 167 -10.58 15.67 13.51
C ASN A 167 -10.04 16.85 14.30
#